data_8ce827d34ffdf5e53d7306e785e2321d
#
_entry.id   8ce827d34ffdf5e53d7306e785e2321d
#
_cell.length_a   1.000
_cell.length_b   1.000
_cell.length_c   1.000
_cell.angle_alpha   90.00
_cell.angle_beta   90.00
_cell.angle_gamma   90.00
#
_symmetry.space_group_name_H-M   'P 1'
#
loop_
_entity.id
_entity.type
_entity.pdbx_description
1 polymer ?
#
loop_
_entity_poly.entity_id
_entity_poly.type
_entity_poly.pdbx_seq_one_letter_code
_entity_poly.pdbx_strand_id
1 'polypeptide(L)'
;MIRFQPITTSDVQHYKFMEELLVESFPPEEYRELEHLREYTDRIGNFHNNIIFDDDLPIGFITYWDFDEFYYVEHFATNPALRNGGYGKRTLEHLCEFLKRPIVLEVESPVEEMAKRRINFYQRHGFTLWEKDYYQPPYKEEIGRASCR
;
A
#
# COMPACT_ATOMS: atom_id res chain seq x y z
N MET A 1 1.46 17.89 8.50
CA MET A 1 1.97 17.71 7.12
C MET A 1 2.35 16.25 6.89
N ILE A 2 1.87 15.69 5.80
CA ILE A 2 2.15 14.29 5.47
C ILE A 2 3.58 14.14 4.97
N ARG A 3 4.28 13.14 5.48
CA ARG A 3 5.60 12.77 4.96
C ARG A 3 5.77 11.25 4.99
N PHE A 4 6.59 10.75 4.08
CA PHE A 4 6.93 9.33 4.02
C PHE A 4 8.33 9.13 4.62
N GLN A 5 8.43 8.25 5.58
CA GLN A 5 9.69 7.93 6.26
C GLN A 5 10.13 6.52 5.88
N PRO A 6 11.22 6.37 5.09
CA PRO A 6 11.74 5.04 4.80
C PRO A 6 12.18 4.33 6.09
N ILE A 7 11.91 3.04 6.16
CA ILE A 7 12.29 2.24 7.32
C ILE A 7 13.07 1.00 6.91
N THR A 8 13.83 0.48 7.85
CA THR A 8 14.44 -0.85 7.77
C THR A 8 14.01 -1.64 8.99
N THR A 9 14.39 -2.91 9.07
CA THR A 9 14.08 -3.72 10.24
C THR A 9 14.85 -3.26 11.50
N SER A 10 15.87 -2.41 11.31
CA SER A 10 16.59 -1.80 12.43
C SER A 10 15.74 -0.76 13.17
N ASP A 11 14.75 -0.19 12.49
CA ASP A 11 13.78 0.75 13.08
C ASP A 11 12.69 -0.06 13.80
N VAL A 12 13.07 -0.70 14.91
CA VAL A 12 12.27 -1.75 15.55
C VAL A 12 10.82 -1.33 15.82
N GLN A 13 10.62 -0.16 16.40
CA GLN A 13 9.27 0.31 16.75
C GLN A 13 8.44 0.66 15.50
N HIS A 14 9.05 1.32 14.55
CA HIS A 14 8.35 1.68 13.30
C HIS A 14 8.05 0.44 12.47
N TYR A 15 9.00 -0.49 12.40
CA TYR A 15 8.76 -1.72 11.67
C TYR A 15 7.64 -2.54 12.31
N LYS A 16 7.61 -2.60 13.63
CA LYS A 16 6.53 -3.29 14.35
C LYS A 16 5.18 -2.65 14.05
N PHE A 17 5.11 -1.33 14.05
CA PHE A 17 3.89 -0.61 13.72
C PHE A 17 3.41 -0.98 12.30
N MET A 18 4.30 -0.97 11.33
CA MET A 18 3.98 -1.33 9.96
C MET A 18 3.47 -2.77 9.85
N GLU A 19 4.20 -3.71 10.47
CA GLU A 19 3.87 -5.13 10.38
C GLU A 19 2.52 -5.44 11.04
N GLU A 20 2.25 -4.86 12.20
CA GLU A 20 0.95 -5.02 12.87
C GLU A 20 -0.19 -4.46 12.03
N LEU A 21 0.01 -3.29 11.45
CA LEU A 21 -1.01 -2.66 10.60
C LEU A 21 -1.24 -3.46 9.33
N LEU A 22 -0.20 -4.02 8.73
CA LEU A 22 -0.31 -4.90 7.57
C LEU A 22 -1.17 -6.12 7.88
N VAL A 23 -0.86 -6.81 8.96
CA VAL A 23 -1.58 -8.03 9.37
C VAL A 23 -3.03 -7.71 9.72
N GLU A 24 -3.28 -6.57 10.34
CA GLU A 24 -4.62 -6.14 10.71
C GLU A 24 -5.46 -5.72 9.49
N SER A 25 -4.82 -5.11 8.49
CA SER A 25 -5.51 -4.50 7.36
C SER A 25 -5.73 -5.44 6.17
N PHE A 26 -4.95 -6.51 6.07
CA PHE A 26 -5.00 -7.41 4.92
C PHE A 26 -5.08 -8.86 5.37
N PRO A 27 -5.83 -9.72 4.64
CA PRO A 27 -5.84 -11.14 4.95
C PRO A 27 -4.48 -11.78 4.60
N PRO A 28 -4.14 -12.92 5.24
CA PRO A 28 -2.83 -13.55 5.05
C PRO A 28 -2.45 -13.87 3.60
N GLU A 29 -3.42 -14.14 2.75
CA GLU A 29 -3.16 -14.45 1.34
C GLU A 29 -2.83 -13.22 0.50
N GLU A 30 -2.92 -12.01 1.07
CA GLU A 30 -2.66 -10.77 0.35
C GLU A 30 -1.29 -10.16 0.65
N TYR A 31 -0.47 -10.85 1.42
CA TYR A 31 0.92 -10.40 1.64
C TYR A 31 1.85 -11.60 1.72
N ARG A 32 3.14 -11.35 1.44
CA ARG A 32 4.15 -12.41 1.48
C ARG A 32 4.46 -12.81 2.92
N GLU A 33 5.16 -13.94 3.09
CA GLU A 33 5.64 -14.33 4.41
C GLU A 33 6.37 -13.16 5.07
N LEU A 34 6.12 -12.94 6.35
CA LEU A 34 6.67 -11.77 7.05
C LEU A 34 8.20 -11.76 7.06
N GLU A 35 8.83 -12.94 7.08
CA GLU A 35 10.29 -13.03 6.97
C GLU A 35 10.79 -12.53 5.63
N HIS A 36 10.08 -12.83 4.55
CA HIS A 36 10.43 -12.35 3.21
C HIS A 36 10.23 -10.85 3.11
N LEU A 37 9.18 -10.32 3.72
CA LEU A 37 8.97 -8.88 3.73
C LEU A 37 10.11 -8.16 4.44
N ARG A 38 10.62 -8.72 5.52
CA ARG A 38 11.79 -8.16 6.22
C ARG A 38 13.01 -8.12 5.33
N GLU A 39 13.28 -9.21 4.62
CA GLU A 39 14.39 -9.26 3.67
C GLU A 39 14.23 -8.26 2.53
N TYR A 40 13.02 -8.16 1.98
CA TYR A 40 12.74 -7.21 0.91
C TYR A 40 12.97 -5.78 1.38
N THR A 41 12.50 -5.47 2.58
CA THR A 41 12.65 -4.12 3.14
C THR A 41 14.13 -3.75 3.30
N ASP A 42 14.95 -4.68 3.75
CA ASP A 42 16.37 -4.40 4.03
C ASP A 42 17.27 -4.51 2.80
N ARG A 43 16.91 -5.34 1.81
CA ARG A 43 17.87 -5.73 0.76
C ARG A 43 17.48 -5.41 -0.67
N ILE A 44 16.19 -5.22 -0.94
CA ILE A 44 15.75 -4.98 -2.33
C ILE A 44 15.71 -3.47 -2.58
N GLY A 45 16.65 -2.99 -3.40
CA GLY A 45 16.86 -1.56 -3.60
C GLY A 45 15.68 -0.80 -4.22
N ASN A 46 14.89 -1.45 -5.06
CA ASN A 46 13.73 -0.80 -5.69
C ASN A 46 12.41 -1.09 -4.96
N PHE A 47 12.46 -1.77 -3.82
CA PHE A 47 11.30 -1.95 -2.96
C PHE A 47 11.39 -0.94 -1.81
N HIS A 48 10.36 -0.14 -1.63
CA HIS A 48 10.33 0.94 -0.64
C HIS A 48 9.24 0.68 0.38
N ASN A 49 9.64 0.63 1.65
CA ASN A 49 8.73 0.46 2.77
C ASN A 49 8.82 1.72 3.62
N ASN A 50 7.70 2.41 3.76
CA ASN A 50 7.66 3.71 4.43
C ASN A 50 6.53 3.79 5.45
N ILE A 51 6.83 4.42 6.58
CA ILE A 51 5.79 4.86 7.50
C ILE A 51 5.26 6.20 6.99
N ILE A 52 3.97 6.36 7.06
CA ILE A 52 3.31 7.62 6.74
C ILE A 52 3.13 8.39 8.04
N PHE A 53 3.68 9.59 8.10
CA PHE A 53 3.55 10.48 9.25
C PHE A 53 2.70 11.69 8.91
N ASP A 54 1.94 12.16 9.89
CA ASP A 54 1.40 13.51 9.89
C ASP A 54 2.16 14.23 11.00
N ASP A 55 3.11 15.07 10.60
CA ASP A 55 4.13 15.64 11.47
C ASP A 55 4.89 14.52 12.21
N ASP A 56 4.68 14.35 13.50
CA ASP A 56 5.35 13.30 14.28
C ASP A 56 4.46 12.10 14.59
N LEU A 57 3.21 12.13 14.12
CA LEU A 57 2.25 11.06 14.37
C LEU A 57 2.28 10.01 13.25
N PRO A 58 2.63 8.75 13.54
CA PRO A 58 2.53 7.71 12.53
C PRO A 58 1.06 7.38 12.27
N ILE A 59 0.62 7.55 11.02
CA ILE A 59 -0.79 7.37 10.66
C ILE A 59 -1.05 6.18 9.74
N GLY A 60 0.00 5.57 9.20
CA GLY A 60 -0.14 4.44 8.30
C GLY A 60 1.19 4.02 7.71
N PHE A 61 1.11 3.18 6.70
CA PHE A 61 2.30 2.77 5.96
C PHE A 61 1.98 2.61 4.48
N ILE A 62 3.03 2.61 3.66
CA ILE A 62 2.92 2.38 2.23
C ILE A 62 4.16 1.63 1.75
N THR A 63 3.95 0.59 0.94
CA THR A 63 5.03 -0.09 0.24
C THR A 63 4.82 0.07 -1.24
N TYR A 64 5.91 0.34 -1.97
CA TYR A 64 5.83 0.47 -3.41
C TYR A 64 7.13 0.02 -4.07
N TRP A 65 7.01 -0.33 -5.35
CA TRP A 65 8.12 -0.73 -6.20
C TRP A 65 8.42 0.38 -7.20
N ASP A 66 9.70 0.65 -7.39
CA ASP A 66 10.16 1.58 -8.43
C ASP A 66 10.60 0.75 -9.63
N PHE A 67 9.82 0.80 -10.69
CA PHE A 67 10.07 0.06 -11.92
C PHE A 67 10.55 0.97 -13.07
N ASP A 68 11.20 2.07 -12.73
CA ASP A 68 11.75 3.06 -13.66
C ASP A 68 10.71 3.83 -14.46
N GLU A 69 9.83 3.15 -15.18
CA GLU A 69 8.80 3.80 -15.99
C GLU A 69 7.55 4.13 -15.18
N PHE A 70 7.31 3.38 -14.10
CA PHE A 70 6.16 3.59 -13.23
C PHE A 70 6.46 3.08 -11.83
N TYR A 71 5.59 3.47 -10.89
CA TYR A 71 5.61 2.96 -9.53
C TYR A 71 4.43 2.03 -9.32
N TYR A 72 4.66 0.93 -8.63
CA TYR A 72 3.61 0.01 -8.27
C TYR A 72 3.42 0.02 -6.75
N VAL A 73 2.27 0.52 -6.29
CA VAL A 73 1.92 0.52 -4.87
C VAL A 73 1.36 -0.84 -4.52
N GLU A 74 2.05 -1.55 -3.65
CA GLU A 74 1.68 -2.92 -3.28
C GLU A 74 0.74 -2.95 -2.08
N HIS A 75 1.07 -2.22 -1.02
CA HIS A 75 0.23 -2.11 0.16
C HIS A 75 0.17 -0.66 0.63
N PHE A 76 -1.01 -0.26 1.06
CA PHE A 76 -1.25 1.08 1.59
C PHE A 76 -2.38 0.97 2.60
N ALA A 77 -2.13 1.37 3.83
CA ALA A 77 -3.14 1.35 4.88
C ALA A 77 -2.93 2.49 5.86
N THR A 78 -4.03 3.06 6.33
CA THR A 78 -4.00 4.04 7.40
C THR A 78 -4.53 3.39 8.68
N ASN A 79 -4.11 3.94 9.83
CA ASN A 79 -4.52 3.43 11.13
C ASN A 79 -6.04 3.61 11.30
N PRO A 80 -6.81 2.51 11.46
CA PRO A 80 -8.27 2.63 11.59
C PRO A 80 -8.72 3.45 12.79
N ALA A 81 -7.89 3.58 13.83
CA ALA A 81 -8.20 4.42 14.98
C ALA A 81 -8.23 5.91 14.64
N LEU A 82 -7.66 6.29 13.50
CA LEU A 82 -7.58 7.69 13.05
C LEU A 82 -8.55 7.99 11.91
N ARG A 83 -9.63 7.24 11.81
CA ARG A 83 -10.68 7.49 10.81
C ARG A 83 -11.27 8.87 11.01
N ASN A 84 -11.82 9.43 9.95
CA ASN A 84 -12.42 10.77 9.92
C ASN A 84 -11.40 11.92 9.93
N GLY A 85 -10.10 11.62 9.94
CA GLY A 85 -9.06 12.65 9.80
C GLY A 85 -8.72 13.00 8.37
N GLY A 86 -9.35 12.34 7.39
CA GLY A 86 -9.04 12.56 5.98
C GLY A 86 -7.65 12.09 5.57
N TYR A 87 -7.07 11.17 6.30
CA TYR A 87 -5.70 10.74 6.06
C TYR A 87 -5.52 9.97 4.75
N GLY A 88 -6.52 9.20 4.35
CA GLY A 88 -6.46 8.52 3.06
C GLY A 88 -6.32 9.49 1.91
N LYS A 89 -7.15 10.52 1.90
CA LYS A 89 -7.11 11.58 0.87
C LYS A 89 -5.80 12.35 0.91
N ARG A 90 -5.40 12.80 2.09
CA ARG A 90 -4.17 13.59 2.26
C ARG A 90 -2.94 12.80 1.84
N THR A 91 -2.89 11.52 2.19
CA THR A 91 -1.78 10.65 1.81
C THR A 91 -1.75 10.42 0.31
N LEU A 92 -2.89 10.16 -0.30
CA LEU A 92 -2.96 9.94 -1.74
C LEU A 92 -2.53 11.18 -2.52
N GLU A 93 -2.94 12.37 -2.07
CA GLU A 93 -2.51 13.64 -2.66
C GLU A 93 -0.99 13.80 -2.55
N HIS A 94 -0.43 13.50 -1.37
CA HIS A 94 1.01 13.56 -1.16
C HIS A 94 1.75 12.56 -2.04
N LEU A 95 1.22 11.35 -2.17
CA LEU A 95 1.80 10.31 -3.01
C LEU A 95 1.91 10.78 -4.46
N CYS A 96 0.85 11.36 -4.99
CA CYS A 96 0.84 11.85 -6.37
C CYS A 96 1.82 13.01 -6.59
N GLU A 97 2.08 13.80 -5.56
CA GLU A 97 3.08 14.87 -5.63
C GLU A 97 4.50 14.33 -5.47
N PHE A 98 4.67 13.35 -4.59
CA PHE A 98 5.97 12.76 -4.27
C PHE A 98 6.51 11.88 -5.39
N LEU A 99 5.67 11.04 -5.96
CA LEU A 99 6.05 10.14 -7.06
C LEU A 99 5.70 10.81 -8.39
N LYS A 100 6.72 11.10 -9.18
CA LYS A 100 6.59 11.91 -10.41
C LYS A 100 6.28 11.10 -11.67
N ARG A 101 6.26 9.78 -11.57
CA ARG A 101 5.94 8.89 -12.69
C ARG A 101 4.59 8.24 -12.45
N PRO A 102 3.98 7.60 -13.47
CA PRO A 102 2.69 6.95 -13.28
C PRO A 102 2.68 5.99 -12.09
N ILE A 103 1.57 5.95 -11.40
CA ILE A 103 1.36 5.10 -10.22
C ILE A 103 0.32 4.04 -10.57
N VAL A 104 0.68 2.78 -10.38
CA VAL A 104 -0.22 1.65 -10.59
C VAL A 104 -0.49 1.01 -9.24
N LEU A 105 -1.74 0.63 -9.01
CA LEU A 105 -2.12 -0.15 -7.85
C LEU A 105 -3.22 -1.13 -8.23
N GLU A 106 -3.34 -2.20 -7.47
CA GLU A 106 -4.37 -3.20 -7.70
C GLU A 106 -5.53 -3.01 -6.74
N VAL A 107 -6.72 -3.23 -7.24
CA VAL A 107 -7.93 -3.22 -6.43
C VAL A 107 -8.70 -4.51 -6.67
N GLU A 108 -9.48 -4.92 -5.68
CA GLU A 108 -10.32 -6.09 -5.82
C GLU A 108 -11.45 -5.84 -6.84
N SER A 109 -11.92 -6.91 -7.47
CA SER A 109 -13.08 -6.82 -8.35
C SER A 109 -14.26 -6.20 -7.60
N PRO A 110 -15.06 -5.33 -8.24
CA PRO A 110 -16.10 -4.56 -7.56
C PRO A 110 -17.36 -5.39 -7.26
N VAL A 111 -17.19 -6.52 -6.58
CA VAL A 111 -18.29 -7.40 -6.18
C VAL A 111 -18.87 -6.97 -4.85
N GLU A 112 -18.03 -6.53 -3.93
CA GLU A 112 -18.43 -6.12 -2.59
C GLU A 112 -18.46 -4.60 -2.45
N GLU A 113 -19.30 -4.12 -1.53
CA GLU A 113 -19.44 -2.68 -1.29
C GLU A 113 -18.12 -2.00 -0.92
N MET A 114 -17.30 -2.67 -0.12
CA MET A 114 -16.01 -2.11 0.29
C MET A 114 -15.07 -1.93 -0.90
N ALA A 115 -15.06 -2.89 -1.82
CA ALA A 115 -14.25 -2.81 -3.04
C ALA A 115 -14.74 -1.67 -3.93
N LYS A 116 -16.06 -1.52 -4.08
CA LYS A 116 -16.64 -0.42 -4.84
C LYS A 116 -16.27 0.94 -4.27
N ARG A 117 -16.27 1.07 -2.93
CA ARG A 117 -15.88 2.31 -2.26
C ARG A 117 -14.42 2.65 -2.50
N ARG A 118 -13.54 1.65 -2.49
CA ARG A 118 -12.10 1.86 -2.79
C ARG A 118 -11.92 2.34 -4.22
N ILE A 119 -12.57 1.68 -5.17
CA ILE A 119 -12.49 2.08 -6.57
C ILE A 119 -12.96 3.53 -6.74
N ASN A 120 -14.11 3.87 -6.17
CA ASN A 120 -14.63 5.23 -6.22
C ASN A 120 -13.67 6.24 -5.60
N PHE A 121 -13.06 5.88 -4.48
CA PHE A 121 -12.08 6.73 -3.81
C PHE A 121 -10.91 7.05 -4.74
N TYR A 122 -10.33 6.03 -5.37
CA TYR A 122 -9.20 6.23 -6.27
C TYR A 122 -9.59 7.00 -7.52
N GLN A 123 -10.77 6.70 -8.09
CA GLN A 123 -11.23 7.42 -9.29
C GLN A 123 -11.46 8.91 -9.01
N ARG A 124 -11.99 9.25 -7.84
CA ARG A 124 -12.16 10.66 -7.46
C ARG A 124 -10.83 11.40 -7.32
N HIS A 125 -9.74 10.68 -7.13
CA HIS A 125 -8.41 11.26 -6.99
C HIS A 125 -7.56 11.12 -8.24
N GLY A 126 -8.19 10.91 -9.38
CA GLY A 126 -7.52 10.95 -10.68
C GLY A 126 -7.01 9.61 -11.21
N PHE A 127 -7.31 8.52 -10.54
CA PHE A 127 -6.95 7.20 -11.03
C PHE A 127 -7.97 6.69 -12.03
N THR A 128 -7.48 5.98 -13.05
CA THR A 128 -8.32 5.35 -14.05
C THR A 128 -8.36 3.85 -13.80
N LEU A 129 -9.56 3.30 -13.80
CA LEU A 129 -9.74 1.86 -13.64
C LEU A 129 -9.49 1.16 -14.98
N TRP A 130 -8.56 0.22 -14.99
CA TRP A 130 -8.37 -0.67 -16.14
C TRP A 130 -9.28 -1.88 -15.94
N GLU A 131 -10.22 -2.05 -16.84
CA GLU A 131 -11.18 -3.14 -16.78
C GLU A 131 -10.65 -4.43 -17.39
N LYS A 132 -9.39 -4.76 -17.10
CA LYS A 132 -8.77 -6.01 -17.51
C LYS A 132 -8.62 -6.90 -16.31
N ASP A 133 -9.01 -8.14 -16.44
CA ASP A 133 -8.78 -9.12 -15.42
C ASP A 133 -7.29 -9.43 -15.33
N TYR A 134 -6.80 -9.45 -14.13
CA TYR A 134 -5.43 -9.81 -13.85
C TYR A 134 -5.44 -10.78 -12.67
N TYR A 135 -4.67 -11.84 -12.79
CA TYR A 135 -4.54 -12.82 -11.74
C TYR A 135 -3.21 -12.61 -11.03
N GLN A 136 -3.29 -12.13 -9.80
CA GLN A 136 -2.14 -11.93 -8.94
C GLN A 136 -1.53 -13.29 -8.61
N PRO A 137 -0.22 -13.51 -8.86
CA PRO A 137 0.43 -14.71 -8.35
C PRO A 137 0.32 -14.77 -6.83
N PRO A 138 0.08 -15.93 -6.24
CA PRO A 138 -0.04 -16.01 -4.79
C PRO A 138 1.27 -15.62 -4.09
N TYR A 139 1.17 -14.88 -3.02
CA TYR A 139 2.33 -14.53 -2.20
C TYR A 139 2.89 -15.73 -1.46
N LYS A 140 2.03 -16.70 -1.19
CA LYS A 140 2.32 -17.96 -0.51
C LYS A 140 1.85 -19.09 -1.39
N GLU A 141 1.97 -20.34 -0.94
CA GLU A 141 1.51 -21.51 -1.70
C GLU A 141 -0.01 -21.62 -1.69
N GLU A 142 -0.69 -20.62 -2.17
CA GLU A 142 -2.13 -20.54 -2.23
C GLU A 142 -2.57 -20.08 -3.62
N ILE A 143 -3.84 -20.30 -3.92
CA ILE A 143 -4.41 -19.86 -5.20
C ILE A 143 -4.45 -18.33 -5.24
N GLY A 144 -3.91 -17.77 -6.30
CA GLY A 144 -3.99 -16.33 -6.53
C GLY A 144 -5.42 -15.90 -6.85
N ARG A 145 -5.66 -14.60 -6.80
CA ARG A 145 -6.99 -14.03 -7.02
C ARG A 145 -6.99 -13.11 -8.21
N ALA A 146 -8.15 -12.98 -8.81
CA ALA A 146 -8.36 -11.98 -9.83
C ALA A 146 -8.37 -10.59 -9.19
N SER A 147 -7.75 -9.63 -9.84
CA SER A 147 -7.84 -8.23 -9.44
C SER A 147 -8.07 -7.36 -10.66
N CYS A 148 -8.64 -6.18 -10.42
CA CYS A 148 -8.98 -5.21 -11.44
C CYS A 148 -8.10 -3.98 -11.27
N ARG A 149 -7.58 -3.48 -12.35
CA ARG A 149 -6.66 -2.34 -12.34
C ARG A 149 -7.21 -1.14 -13.08
#